data_eb56c09a1543fab55b1b9eba64626dc9
#
_entry.id   eb56c09a1543fab55b1b9eba64626dc9
#
_cell.length_a   1.000
_cell.length_b   1.000
_cell.length_c   1.000
_cell.angle_alpha   90.00
_cell.angle_beta   90.00
_cell.angle_gamma   90.00
#
_symmetry.space_group_name_H-M   'P 1'
#
loop_
_entity.id
_entity.type
_entity.pdbx_description
1 polymer ?
#
loop_
_entity_poly.entity_id
_entity_poly.type
_entity_poly.pdbx_seq_one_letter_code
_entity_poly.pdbx_strand_id
1 'polypeptide(L)'
;MTKKWKHWALCAVLAAGSALGAALLSGVRFFQILNLKAYDAHFVVRDFLGRRPAITDIVLLLADQKTLDAFPELRIFWHQHYASVIRAAGQAGAKVIGLDLAFGVPVDKYEPDFDRLLGEAVSTSPVPVVCAYATELNTNPEAQRIPINMLSAALGLAGFANVTADSDDFVRRQELVEAPERSPNGQPSDQAPAHSLALRVAEKFAGSDAVFQNGKLVFQGYIVPIAQDRTIAINYAGPPDTFPSVSLSDFEAAAKAGNLEQLRKWVGGKIVLVGTDALDDRRATPFFTLFSGTKWLTPGVEIHANTVRTLLTRSYLVPAPEWAVVLALLLATGVTVWITTSLAASRAAAFMLLVIVSLLAATHLLFLGDILLSTSEILLATFICLVASVVYRFATEQTRGNLFHRAVSLFVGEQLATSLEESNAIGLTGKRMEMTILFTDIRGFTAFTEQVSEEQGPEVVVQMLNEYLALMVGIIVMYQGHVNKFIGDGILAVFSDDDEGVTSGDHALRAVRCATRMVTARSQFQTGAGIHTGPAVVGNVGSAAKMEFTVLGDTVNLASRLESLNKEHHTKLLMTGATQSRLGSEVETLHLGQAPVRGKALPIELYTVASLVVKAAVNA
;
A
#
# COMPACT_ATOMS: atom_id res chain seq x y z
N MET A 1 -6.79 -29.53 10.42
CA MET A 1 -6.54 -28.58 9.31
C MET A 1 -5.05 -28.43 9.10
N THR A 2 -4.52 -28.76 7.92
CA THR A 2 -3.09 -28.69 7.63
C THR A 2 -2.58 -27.24 7.71
N LYS A 3 -1.31 -27.04 8.12
CA LYS A 3 -0.65 -25.72 8.27
C LYS A 3 -0.74 -24.88 6.99
N LYS A 4 -0.77 -25.52 5.82
CA LYS A 4 -0.95 -24.87 4.51
C LYS A 4 -2.34 -24.23 4.35
N TRP A 5 -3.40 -24.89 4.79
CA TRP A 5 -4.76 -24.35 4.66
C TRP A 5 -4.99 -23.09 5.51
N LYS A 6 -4.41 -23.06 6.72
CA LYS A 6 -4.44 -21.85 7.58
C LYS A 6 -3.75 -20.66 6.92
N HIS A 7 -2.62 -20.89 6.26
CA HIS A 7 -1.91 -19.84 5.53
C HIS A 7 -2.75 -19.28 4.37
N TRP A 8 -3.33 -20.14 3.54
CA TRP A 8 -4.19 -19.70 2.42
C TRP A 8 -5.47 -18.99 2.88
N ALA A 9 -6.09 -19.48 3.96
CA ALA A 9 -7.25 -18.82 4.54
C ALA A 9 -6.91 -17.40 5.03
N LEU A 10 -5.76 -17.23 5.68
CA LEU A 10 -5.31 -15.91 6.13
C LEU A 10 -4.96 -14.99 4.96
N CYS A 11 -4.30 -15.51 3.92
CA CYS A 11 -4.05 -14.75 2.68
C CYS A 11 -5.37 -14.26 2.05
N ALA A 12 -6.39 -15.10 2.02
CA ALA A 12 -7.71 -14.72 1.52
C ALA A 12 -8.38 -13.64 2.39
N VAL A 13 -8.23 -13.73 3.73
CA VAL A 13 -8.72 -12.70 4.66
C VAL A 13 -8.00 -11.36 4.44
N LEU A 14 -6.68 -11.38 4.27
CA LEU A 14 -5.90 -10.16 4.00
C LEU A 14 -6.33 -9.52 2.67
N ALA A 15 -6.50 -10.32 1.62
CA ALA A 15 -6.92 -9.83 0.32
C ALA A 15 -8.34 -9.23 0.37
N ALA A 16 -9.31 -9.97 0.90
CA ALA A 16 -10.69 -9.52 1.02
C ALA A 16 -10.84 -8.32 1.97
N GLY A 17 -10.14 -8.34 3.11
CA GLY A 17 -10.14 -7.23 4.07
C GLY A 17 -9.55 -5.94 3.48
N SER A 18 -8.49 -6.06 2.67
CA SER A 18 -7.89 -4.91 1.99
C SER A 18 -8.80 -4.35 0.90
N ALA A 19 -9.46 -5.22 0.13
CA ALA A 19 -10.44 -4.80 -0.87
C ALA A 19 -11.63 -4.08 -0.21
N LEU A 20 -12.18 -4.65 0.86
CA LEU A 20 -13.27 -4.02 1.63
C LEU A 20 -12.83 -2.69 2.26
N GLY A 21 -11.62 -2.63 2.84
CA GLY A 21 -11.06 -1.41 3.40
C GLY A 21 -10.92 -0.30 2.37
N ALA A 22 -10.46 -0.61 1.16
CA ALA A 22 -10.37 0.35 0.07
C ALA A 22 -11.77 0.82 -0.38
N ALA A 23 -12.73 -0.08 -0.52
CA ALA A 23 -14.11 0.26 -0.88
C ALA A 23 -14.77 1.18 0.18
N LEU A 24 -14.55 0.95 1.47
CA LEU A 24 -15.04 1.83 2.53
C LEU A 24 -14.34 3.21 2.50
N LEU A 25 -13.03 3.24 2.28
CA LEU A 25 -12.27 4.48 2.21
C LEU A 25 -12.57 5.30 0.95
N SER A 26 -12.99 4.66 -0.16
CA SER A 26 -13.36 5.36 -1.39
C SER A 26 -14.54 6.34 -1.19
N GLY A 27 -15.37 6.13 -0.17
CA GLY A 27 -16.44 7.06 0.24
C GLY A 27 -15.94 8.34 0.93
N VAL A 28 -14.68 8.39 1.37
CA VAL A 28 -14.11 9.57 2.03
C VAL A 28 -13.72 10.63 0.99
N ARG A 29 -14.03 11.89 1.24
CA ARG A 29 -13.82 13.03 0.31
C ARG A 29 -12.41 13.09 -0.28
N PHE A 30 -11.39 12.82 0.52
CA PHE A 30 -10.00 12.80 0.03
C PHE A 30 -9.79 11.76 -1.09
N PHE A 31 -10.28 10.52 -0.88
CA PHE A 31 -10.14 9.46 -1.88
C PHE A 31 -11.06 9.66 -3.09
N GLN A 32 -12.21 10.33 -2.91
CA GLN A 32 -13.06 10.74 -4.03
C GLN A 32 -12.31 11.72 -4.94
N ILE A 33 -11.66 12.76 -4.37
CA ILE A 33 -10.83 13.69 -5.14
C ILE A 33 -9.68 12.97 -5.83
N LEU A 34 -9.01 12.03 -5.13
CA LEU A 34 -7.93 11.24 -5.72
C LEU A 34 -8.42 10.42 -6.93
N ASN A 35 -9.64 9.87 -6.84
CA ASN A 35 -10.26 9.14 -7.95
C ASN A 35 -10.55 10.06 -9.15
N LEU A 36 -11.05 11.28 -8.90
CA LEU A 36 -11.24 12.29 -9.94
C LEU A 36 -9.91 12.66 -10.62
N LYS A 37 -8.83 12.81 -9.86
CA LYS A 37 -7.50 13.09 -10.44
C LYS A 37 -6.91 11.90 -11.20
N ALA A 38 -7.17 10.68 -10.76
CA ALA A 38 -6.81 9.48 -11.53
C ALA A 38 -7.59 9.39 -12.85
N TYR A 39 -8.87 9.77 -12.83
CA TYR A 39 -9.68 9.94 -14.06
C TYR A 39 -9.08 10.98 -15.00
N ASP A 40 -8.72 12.16 -14.50
CA ASP A 40 -8.09 13.24 -15.31
C ASP A 40 -6.78 12.75 -15.96
N ALA A 41 -5.99 11.95 -15.23
CA ALA A 41 -4.72 11.44 -15.73
C ALA A 41 -4.88 10.59 -17.00
N HIS A 42 -6.01 9.89 -17.18
CA HIS A 42 -6.25 9.12 -18.41
C HIS A 42 -6.33 10.02 -19.66
N PHE A 43 -6.93 11.20 -19.55
CA PHE A 43 -6.98 12.17 -20.65
C PHE A 43 -5.59 12.71 -20.99
N VAL A 44 -4.82 13.07 -19.97
CA VAL A 44 -3.45 13.57 -20.13
C VAL A 44 -2.55 12.51 -20.77
N VAL A 45 -2.64 11.25 -20.33
CA VAL A 45 -1.87 10.13 -20.90
C VAL A 45 -2.29 9.87 -22.35
N ARG A 46 -3.60 9.89 -22.65
CA ARG A 46 -4.11 9.73 -24.02
C ARG A 46 -3.57 10.81 -24.95
N ASP A 47 -3.54 12.05 -24.49
CA ASP A 47 -3.00 13.19 -25.23
C ASP A 47 -1.48 13.06 -25.45
N PHE A 48 -0.74 12.73 -24.40
CA PHE A 48 0.70 12.49 -24.46
C PHE A 48 1.09 11.38 -25.45
N LEU A 49 0.27 10.34 -25.55
CA LEU A 49 0.46 9.24 -26.50
C LEU A 49 0.03 9.60 -27.94
N GLY A 50 -0.39 10.84 -28.19
CA GLY A 50 -0.84 11.31 -29.50
C GLY A 50 -2.13 10.67 -30.01
N ARG A 51 -2.95 10.08 -29.09
CA ARG A 51 -4.22 9.41 -29.43
C ARG A 51 -5.42 10.34 -29.31
N ARG A 52 -5.30 11.57 -29.82
CA ARG A 52 -6.43 12.50 -29.89
C ARG A 52 -7.46 12.02 -30.92
N PRO A 53 -8.76 12.05 -30.62
CA PRO A 53 -9.80 11.79 -31.60
C PRO A 53 -9.83 12.91 -32.65
N ALA A 54 -10.11 12.55 -33.88
CA ALA A 54 -10.27 13.54 -34.95
C ALA A 54 -11.53 14.42 -34.74
N ILE A 55 -11.41 15.70 -35.07
CA ILE A 55 -12.51 16.66 -35.02
C ILE A 55 -12.68 17.20 -36.45
N THR A 56 -13.79 16.82 -37.10
CA THR A 56 -14.05 17.19 -38.50
C THR A 56 -15.27 18.08 -38.63
N ASP A 57 -16.25 17.94 -37.76
CA ASP A 57 -17.60 18.45 -37.98
C ASP A 57 -17.98 19.63 -37.07
N ILE A 58 -17.06 20.13 -36.26
CA ILE A 58 -17.31 21.22 -35.28
C ILE A 58 -16.25 22.32 -35.49
N VAL A 59 -16.68 23.57 -35.52
CA VAL A 59 -15.83 24.75 -35.50
C VAL A 59 -16.35 25.77 -34.51
N LEU A 60 -15.43 26.45 -33.82
CA LEU A 60 -15.74 27.48 -32.84
C LEU A 60 -15.55 28.85 -33.48
N LEU A 61 -16.53 29.76 -33.31
CA LEU A 61 -16.36 31.18 -33.56
C LEU A 61 -16.23 31.90 -32.24
N LEU A 62 -15.03 32.37 -31.93
CA LEU A 62 -14.70 32.85 -30.58
C LEU A 62 -14.69 34.38 -30.53
N ALA A 63 -15.44 34.94 -29.61
CA ALA A 63 -15.25 36.31 -29.17
C ALA A 63 -13.98 36.38 -28.30
N ASP A 64 -12.83 36.42 -28.96
CA ASP A 64 -11.49 36.45 -28.39
C ASP A 64 -10.98 37.88 -28.19
N GLN A 65 -9.73 38.04 -27.70
CA GLN A 65 -9.12 39.36 -27.51
C GLN A 65 -9.07 40.17 -28.81
N LYS A 66 -8.84 39.54 -29.96
CA LYS A 66 -8.84 40.22 -31.26
C LYS A 66 -10.21 40.80 -31.59
N THR A 67 -11.28 40.08 -31.23
CA THR A 67 -12.65 40.56 -31.40
C THR A 67 -12.94 41.74 -30.48
N LEU A 68 -12.49 41.69 -29.22
CA LEU A 68 -12.63 42.80 -28.27
C LEU A 68 -11.92 44.07 -28.76
N ASP A 69 -10.74 43.91 -29.36
CA ASP A 69 -9.97 45.02 -29.89
C ASP A 69 -10.58 45.59 -31.20
N ALA A 70 -11.30 44.77 -31.97
CA ALA A 70 -11.89 45.13 -33.24
C ALA A 70 -13.28 45.80 -33.11
N PHE A 71 -14.04 45.43 -32.08
CA PHE A 71 -15.39 45.97 -31.85
C PHE A 71 -15.35 47.05 -30.75
N PRO A 72 -15.67 48.30 -31.10
CA PRO A 72 -15.55 49.43 -30.18
C PRO A 72 -16.63 49.48 -29.10
N GLU A 73 -17.77 48.80 -29.34
CA GLU A 73 -18.92 48.75 -28.44
C GLU A 73 -18.78 47.69 -27.34
N LEU A 74 -19.47 47.87 -26.23
CA LEU A 74 -19.54 46.88 -25.18
C LEU A 74 -20.22 45.60 -25.68
N ARG A 75 -19.76 44.43 -25.20
CA ARG A 75 -20.27 43.11 -25.59
C ARG A 75 -21.80 42.98 -25.54
N ILE A 76 -22.45 43.68 -24.60
CA ILE A 76 -23.90 43.68 -24.47
C ILE A 76 -24.60 44.20 -25.73
N PHE A 77 -23.93 45.04 -26.54
CA PHE A 77 -24.48 45.61 -27.76
C PHE A 77 -24.06 44.87 -29.03
N TRP A 78 -23.47 43.70 -28.99
CA TRP A 78 -22.99 42.94 -30.15
C TRP A 78 -24.07 42.20 -30.93
N HIS A 79 -25.34 42.46 -30.68
CA HIS A 79 -26.49 41.84 -31.37
C HIS A 79 -26.39 41.94 -32.89
N GLN A 80 -25.97 43.08 -33.42
CA GLN A 80 -25.74 43.28 -34.86
C GLN A 80 -24.62 42.38 -35.41
N HIS A 81 -23.53 42.17 -34.67
CA HIS A 81 -22.42 41.31 -35.07
C HIS A 81 -22.87 39.84 -35.07
N TYR A 82 -23.56 39.39 -34.03
CA TYR A 82 -24.11 38.05 -34.02
C TYR A 82 -25.14 37.82 -35.11
N ALA A 83 -25.99 38.77 -35.41
CA ALA A 83 -26.93 38.70 -36.55
C ALA A 83 -26.20 38.58 -37.88
N SER A 84 -25.11 39.34 -38.09
CA SER A 84 -24.25 39.26 -39.28
C SER A 84 -23.62 37.86 -39.40
N VAL A 85 -23.05 37.33 -38.29
CA VAL A 85 -22.42 36.01 -38.22
C VAL A 85 -23.42 34.89 -38.54
N ILE A 86 -24.63 34.94 -37.97
CA ILE A 86 -25.69 33.93 -38.22
C ILE A 86 -26.05 33.90 -39.70
N ARG A 87 -26.30 35.05 -40.32
CA ARG A 87 -26.63 35.15 -41.76
C ARG A 87 -25.48 34.60 -42.62
N ALA A 88 -24.25 35.02 -42.33
CA ALA A 88 -23.07 34.62 -43.11
C ALA A 88 -22.78 33.11 -42.96
N ALA A 89 -22.88 32.57 -41.76
CA ALA A 89 -22.68 31.14 -41.52
C ALA A 89 -23.76 30.27 -42.19
N GLY A 90 -25.00 30.72 -42.16
CA GLY A 90 -26.11 30.08 -42.88
C GLY A 90 -25.88 30.07 -44.39
N GLN A 91 -25.50 31.22 -45.01
CA GLN A 91 -25.17 31.35 -46.42
C GLN A 91 -23.94 30.53 -46.82
N ALA A 92 -22.97 30.40 -45.94
CA ALA A 92 -21.77 29.58 -46.15
C ALA A 92 -22.04 28.07 -46.04
N GLY A 93 -23.26 27.66 -45.70
CA GLY A 93 -23.67 26.25 -45.62
C GLY A 93 -23.30 25.55 -44.35
N ALA A 94 -23.26 26.24 -43.22
CA ALA A 94 -23.25 25.59 -41.89
C ALA A 94 -24.44 24.62 -41.78
N LYS A 95 -24.34 23.61 -40.94
CA LYS A 95 -25.45 22.66 -40.72
C LYS A 95 -26.32 23.05 -39.50
N VAL A 96 -25.70 23.51 -38.45
CA VAL A 96 -26.33 24.00 -37.22
C VAL A 96 -25.45 25.12 -36.67
N ILE A 97 -26.08 26.13 -36.10
CA ILE A 97 -25.41 27.19 -35.36
C ILE A 97 -25.87 27.09 -33.90
N GLY A 98 -24.93 26.95 -32.95
CA GLY A 98 -25.19 27.03 -31.51
C GLY A 98 -24.61 28.34 -30.97
N LEU A 99 -25.44 29.11 -30.29
CA LEU A 99 -25.03 30.35 -29.62
C LEU A 99 -24.89 30.09 -28.14
N ASP A 100 -23.67 30.00 -27.65
CA ASP A 100 -23.36 29.89 -26.20
C ASP A 100 -23.29 31.31 -25.60
N LEU A 101 -24.41 31.99 -25.68
CA LEU A 101 -24.59 33.38 -25.28
C LEU A 101 -25.97 33.55 -24.66
N ALA A 102 -26.02 34.00 -23.41
CA ALA A 102 -27.28 34.25 -22.70
C ALA A 102 -27.69 35.73 -22.86
N PHE A 103 -28.86 35.96 -23.41
CA PHE A 103 -29.44 37.30 -23.57
C PHE A 103 -30.38 37.57 -22.39
N GLY A 104 -29.85 38.20 -21.35
CA GLY A 104 -30.60 38.45 -20.09
C GLY A 104 -31.17 39.84 -19.94
N VAL A 105 -30.75 40.82 -20.79
CA VAL A 105 -31.16 42.21 -20.70
C VAL A 105 -31.56 42.71 -22.09
N PRO A 106 -32.76 43.30 -22.27
CA PRO A 106 -33.16 43.90 -23.53
C PRO A 106 -32.34 45.15 -23.81
N VAL A 107 -31.75 45.23 -24.99
CA VAL A 107 -30.89 46.34 -25.39
C VAL A 107 -31.60 47.39 -26.27
N ASP A 108 -32.77 47.08 -26.77
CA ASP A 108 -33.57 48.01 -27.58
C ASP A 108 -33.92 49.33 -26.87
N LYS A 109 -33.78 49.43 -25.55
CA LYS A 109 -33.89 50.68 -24.77
C LYS A 109 -32.76 51.67 -25.06
N TYR A 110 -31.59 51.15 -25.48
CA TYR A 110 -30.37 51.95 -25.66
C TYR A 110 -29.98 52.04 -27.13
N GLU A 111 -30.08 50.91 -27.83
CA GLU A 111 -29.82 50.77 -29.26
C GLU A 111 -31.07 50.20 -29.96
N PRO A 112 -31.88 51.07 -30.55
CA PRO A 112 -33.11 50.66 -31.22
C PRO A 112 -32.86 49.60 -32.29
N ASP A 113 -33.76 48.58 -32.36
CA ASP A 113 -33.71 47.50 -33.33
C ASP A 113 -32.68 46.39 -33.12
N PHE A 114 -31.74 46.47 -32.15
CA PHE A 114 -30.70 45.45 -32.02
C PHE A 114 -31.27 44.07 -31.63
N ASP A 115 -32.15 44.03 -30.66
CA ASP A 115 -32.85 42.77 -30.27
C ASP A 115 -33.70 42.22 -31.43
N ARG A 116 -34.34 43.13 -32.21
CA ARG A 116 -35.14 42.76 -33.37
C ARG A 116 -34.26 42.20 -34.52
N LEU A 117 -33.15 42.85 -34.83
CA LEU A 117 -32.20 42.40 -35.86
C LEU A 117 -31.65 40.99 -35.59
N LEU A 118 -31.35 40.71 -34.32
CA LEU A 118 -30.88 39.41 -33.93
C LEU A 118 -32.00 38.34 -33.99
N GLY A 119 -33.21 38.66 -33.52
CA GLY A 119 -34.37 37.81 -33.65
C GLY A 119 -34.73 37.50 -35.12
N GLU A 120 -34.68 38.49 -35.99
CA GLU A 120 -34.87 38.30 -37.45
C GLU A 120 -33.80 37.39 -38.05
N ALA A 121 -32.50 37.55 -37.67
CA ALA A 121 -31.44 36.69 -38.17
C ALA A 121 -31.63 35.22 -37.76
N VAL A 122 -32.15 34.96 -36.57
CA VAL A 122 -32.47 33.61 -36.10
C VAL A 122 -33.68 33.02 -36.84
N SER A 123 -34.76 33.81 -36.99
CA SER A 123 -35.99 33.36 -37.62
C SER A 123 -35.88 33.12 -39.12
N THR A 124 -35.02 33.91 -39.80
CA THR A 124 -34.80 33.82 -41.25
C THR A 124 -33.60 32.96 -41.64
N SER A 125 -32.90 32.41 -40.69
CA SER A 125 -31.75 31.54 -40.93
C SER A 125 -32.12 30.31 -41.74
N PRO A 126 -31.39 29.95 -42.80
CA PRO A 126 -31.63 28.75 -43.59
C PRO A 126 -31.28 27.46 -42.83
N VAL A 127 -30.65 27.57 -41.64
CA VAL A 127 -30.19 26.47 -40.80
C VAL A 127 -30.66 26.68 -39.37
N PRO A 128 -30.85 25.62 -38.58
CA PRO A 128 -31.23 25.74 -37.16
C PRO A 128 -30.22 26.58 -36.38
N VAL A 129 -30.72 27.53 -35.60
CA VAL A 129 -29.94 28.35 -34.68
C VAL A 129 -30.39 28.04 -33.27
N VAL A 130 -29.58 27.28 -32.53
CA VAL A 130 -29.85 26.90 -31.14
C VAL A 130 -29.28 27.96 -30.20
N CYS A 131 -30.13 28.53 -29.35
CA CYS A 131 -29.74 29.61 -28.45
C CYS A 131 -29.63 29.10 -27.01
N ALA A 132 -28.54 29.48 -26.36
CA ALA A 132 -28.35 29.20 -24.93
C ALA A 132 -29.27 30.08 -24.07
N TYR A 133 -29.73 29.52 -22.97
CA TYR A 133 -30.26 30.29 -21.85
C TYR A 133 -29.63 29.79 -20.56
N ALA A 134 -29.50 30.68 -19.59
CA ALA A 134 -29.14 30.28 -18.23
C ALA A 134 -30.45 30.04 -17.45
N THR A 135 -30.54 28.93 -16.74
CA THR A 135 -31.76 28.54 -15.99
C THR A 135 -32.18 29.63 -15.00
N GLU A 136 -31.23 30.31 -14.39
CA GLU A 136 -31.48 31.42 -13.47
C GLU A 136 -32.11 32.64 -14.17
N LEU A 137 -31.78 32.89 -15.44
CA LEU A 137 -32.36 33.98 -16.23
C LEU A 137 -33.77 33.65 -16.76
N ASN A 138 -34.10 32.39 -16.84
CA ASN A 138 -35.41 31.96 -17.35
C ASN A 138 -36.57 32.36 -16.42
N THR A 139 -36.28 32.68 -15.16
CA THR A 139 -37.24 33.22 -14.19
C THR A 139 -37.45 34.74 -14.30
N ASN A 140 -36.61 35.45 -15.09
CA ASN A 140 -36.72 36.90 -15.29
C ASN A 140 -37.73 37.24 -16.40
N PRO A 141 -38.88 37.86 -16.09
CA PRO A 141 -39.90 38.19 -17.08
C PRO A 141 -39.41 39.13 -18.21
N GLU A 142 -38.43 40.00 -17.91
CA GLU A 142 -37.86 40.90 -18.93
C GLU A 142 -36.98 40.11 -19.91
N ALA A 143 -36.15 39.17 -19.43
CA ALA A 143 -35.31 38.34 -20.29
C ALA A 143 -36.16 37.45 -21.22
N GLN A 144 -37.30 36.93 -20.73
CA GLN A 144 -38.24 36.13 -21.53
C GLN A 144 -38.86 36.88 -22.68
N ARG A 145 -38.97 38.20 -22.58
CA ARG A 145 -39.55 39.07 -23.63
C ARG A 145 -38.56 39.47 -24.71
N ILE A 146 -37.29 39.16 -24.59
CA ILE A 146 -36.30 39.44 -25.61
C ILE A 146 -36.65 38.60 -26.86
N PRO A 147 -36.69 39.17 -28.07
CA PRO A 147 -37.15 38.48 -29.28
C PRO A 147 -36.43 37.18 -29.56
N ILE A 148 -35.12 37.11 -29.37
CA ILE A 148 -34.36 35.89 -29.60
C ILE A 148 -34.76 34.78 -28.59
N ASN A 149 -35.00 35.10 -27.34
CA ASN A 149 -35.38 34.13 -26.34
C ASN A 149 -36.80 33.62 -26.60
N MET A 150 -37.74 34.50 -26.95
CA MET A 150 -39.09 34.16 -27.34
C MET A 150 -39.13 33.24 -28.56
N LEU A 151 -38.38 33.58 -29.61
CA LEU A 151 -38.34 32.82 -30.84
C LEU A 151 -37.66 31.46 -30.65
N SER A 152 -36.53 31.40 -29.97
CA SER A 152 -35.83 30.15 -29.75
C SER A 152 -36.70 29.18 -28.91
N ALA A 153 -37.41 29.68 -27.90
CA ALA A 153 -38.34 28.87 -27.09
C ALA A 153 -39.51 28.38 -27.95
N ALA A 154 -40.16 29.27 -28.73
CA ALA A 154 -41.31 28.92 -29.59
C ALA A 154 -40.93 27.90 -30.69
N LEU A 155 -39.72 27.96 -31.24
CA LEU A 155 -39.23 27.06 -32.27
C LEU A 155 -38.61 25.74 -31.69
N GLY A 156 -38.57 25.58 -30.37
CA GLY A 156 -37.90 24.45 -29.76
C GLY A 156 -36.36 24.44 -29.99
N LEU A 157 -35.76 25.61 -30.15
CA LEU A 157 -34.33 25.83 -30.41
C LEU A 157 -33.62 26.45 -29.21
N ALA A 158 -34.24 26.45 -28.02
CA ALA A 158 -33.61 26.89 -26.79
C ALA A 158 -32.97 25.72 -26.06
N GLY A 159 -31.77 25.90 -25.51
CA GLY A 159 -31.11 24.91 -24.68
C GLY A 159 -30.38 25.57 -23.49
N PHE A 160 -30.43 24.94 -22.31
CA PHE A 160 -29.69 25.48 -21.17
C PHE A 160 -28.19 25.26 -21.32
N ALA A 161 -27.40 26.26 -20.93
CA ALA A 161 -25.94 26.24 -21.04
C ALA A 161 -25.20 26.02 -19.70
N ASN A 162 -25.93 25.64 -18.66
CA ASN A 162 -25.33 25.42 -17.34
C ASN A 162 -24.30 24.29 -17.40
N VAL A 163 -23.15 24.55 -16.81
CA VAL A 163 -22.03 23.59 -16.74
C VAL A 163 -21.96 23.02 -15.33
N THR A 164 -21.90 21.70 -15.22
CA THR A 164 -21.84 21.02 -13.91
C THR A 164 -20.40 20.87 -13.48
N ALA A 165 -20.00 21.53 -12.37
CA ALA A 165 -18.71 21.33 -11.74
C ALA A 165 -18.77 20.22 -10.68
N ASP A 166 -17.71 19.42 -10.60
CA ASP A 166 -17.52 18.44 -9.54
C ASP A 166 -17.09 19.12 -8.22
N SER A 167 -16.94 18.35 -7.15
CA SER A 167 -16.58 18.85 -5.82
C SER A 167 -15.20 19.51 -5.70
N ASP A 168 -14.40 19.45 -6.74
CA ASP A 168 -13.08 20.09 -6.89
C ASP A 168 -13.05 21.22 -7.93
N ASP A 169 -14.23 21.75 -8.30
CA ASP A 169 -14.46 22.82 -9.28
C ASP A 169 -14.02 22.47 -10.73
N PHE A 170 -13.83 21.20 -11.03
CA PHE A 170 -13.55 20.73 -12.38
C PHE A 170 -14.82 20.32 -13.11
N VAL A 171 -14.89 20.63 -14.39
CA VAL A 171 -15.97 20.20 -15.28
C VAL A 171 -15.58 18.90 -15.98
N ARG A 172 -16.17 17.79 -15.58
CA ARG A 172 -16.01 16.46 -16.18
C ARG A 172 -17.30 15.90 -16.73
N ARG A 173 -18.41 16.50 -16.33
CA ARG A 173 -19.75 16.03 -16.63
C ARG A 173 -20.60 17.23 -17.08
N GLN A 174 -21.64 16.93 -17.86
CA GLN A 174 -22.62 17.93 -18.24
C GLN A 174 -24.01 17.35 -18.09
N GLU A 175 -24.92 18.10 -17.48
CA GLU A 175 -26.33 17.79 -17.45
C GLU A 175 -26.91 17.93 -18.85
N LEU A 176 -27.65 16.91 -19.32
CA LEU A 176 -28.25 16.91 -20.64
C LEU A 176 -29.72 17.27 -20.63
N VAL A 177 -30.41 16.95 -19.54
CA VAL A 177 -31.85 17.10 -19.41
C VAL A 177 -32.18 17.64 -18.03
N GLU A 178 -32.84 18.80 -17.98
CA GLU A 178 -33.31 19.40 -16.75
C GLU A 178 -34.63 18.77 -16.31
N ALA A 179 -34.85 18.64 -14.98
CA ALA A 179 -36.17 18.20 -14.49
C ALA A 179 -37.21 19.26 -14.83
N PRO A 180 -38.39 18.85 -15.24
CA PRO A 180 -39.50 19.78 -15.30
C PRO A 180 -39.74 20.36 -13.89
N GLU A 181 -39.87 21.69 -13.81
CA GLU A 181 -40.21 22.34 -12.55
C GLU A 181 -41.48 21.72 -11.97
N ARG A 182 -41.46 21.46 -10.66
CA ARG A 182 -42.70 21.02 -10.00
C ARG A 182 -43.68 22.19 -10.01
N SER A 183 -44.92 21.95 -10.44
CA SER A 183 -46.01 22.90 -10.30
C SER A 183 -46.06 23.40 -8.84
N PRO A 184 -46.49 24.66 -8.58
CA PRO A 184 -46.63 25.19 -7.21
C PRO A 184 -47.45 24.28 -6.28
N ASN A 185 -48.28 23.39 -6.83
CA ASN A 185 -49.07 22.41 -6.11
C ASN A 185 -48.34 21.06 -5.89
N GLY A 186 -47.04 20.94 -6.19
CA GLY A 186 -46.25 19.72 -6.01
C GLY A 186 -46.48 18.62 -7.03
N GLN A 187 -47.37 18.81 -8.00
CA GLN A 187 -47.61 17.87 -9.10
C GLN A 187 -46.50 17.95 -10.15
N PRO A 188 -46.13 16.83 -10.83
CA PRO A 188 -45.23 16.87 -11.97
C PRO A 188 -45.79 17.83 -13.03
N SER A 189 -44.96 18.75 -13.53
CA SER A 189 -45.34 19.58 -14.66
C SER A 189 -45.53 18.71 -15.92
N ASP A 190 -46.58 18.97 -16.68
CA ASP A 190 -46.80 18.33 -18.00
C ASP A 190 -45.83 18.89 -19.09
N GLN A 191 -44.92 19.80 -18.72
CA GLN A 191 -43.95 20.34 -19.65
C GLN A 191 -42.86 19.29 -19.97
N ALA A 192 -42.51 19.21 -21.25
CA ALA A 192 -41.40 18.37 -21.69
C ALA A 192 -40.09 18.83 -21.00
N PRO A 193 -39.21 17.89 -20.58
CA PRO A 193 -37.94 18.23 -19.98
C PRO A 193 -37.13 19.16 -20.89
N ALA A 194 -36.50 20.18 -20.32
CA ALA A 194 -35.60 21.06 -21.06
C ALA A 194 -34.29 20.33 -21.40
N HIS A 195 -33.78 20.55 -22.60
CA HIS A 195 -32.55 19.95 -23.08
C HIS A 195 -31.40 20.95 -23.01
N SER A 196 -30.16 20.47 -22.76
CA SER A 196 -28.98 21.32 -22.78
C SER A 196 -28.68 21.86 -24.18
N LEU A 197 -27.92 22.96 -24.26
CA LEU A 197 -27.43 23.51 -25.50
C LEU A 197 -26.73 22.45 -26.37
N ALA A 198 -25.83 21.67 -25.75
CA ALA A 198 -25.09 20.62 -26.45
C ALA A 198 -26.00 19.52 -27.00
N LEU A 199 -27.02 19.08 -26.23
CA LEU A 199 -27.97 18.08 -26.70
C LEU A 199 -28.84 18.64 -27.87
N ARG A 200 -29.34 19.86 -27.73
CA ARG A 200 -30.13 20.50 -28.81
C ARG A 200 -29.33 20.68 -30.11
N VAL A 201 -28.08 21.10 -30.00
CA VAL A 201 -27.18 21.21 -31.19
C VAL A 201 -26.98 19.83 -31.83
N ALA A 202 -26.73 18.80 -31.03
CA ALA A 202 -26.57 17.43 -31.52
C ALA A 202 -27.85 16.90 -32.19
N GLU A 203 -29.03 17.16 -31.62
CA GLU A 203 -30.35 16.81 -32.19
C GLU A 203 -30.57 17.44 -33.57
N LYS A 204 -30.34 18.75 -33.67
CA LYS A 204 -30.58 19.48 -34.92
C LYS A 204 -29.56 19.11 -36.02
N PHE A 205 -28.32 18.80 -35.65
CA PHE A 205 -27.33 18.26 -36.58
C PHE A 205 -27.69 16.84 -37.06
N ALA A 206 -28.16 15.99 -36.17
CA ALA A 206 -28.54 14.61 -36.48
C ALA A 206 -29.91 14.50 -37.17
N GLY A 207 -30.75 15.55 -37.13
CA GLY A 207 -32.11 15.49 -37.60
C GLY A 207 -33.01 14.55 -36.79
N SER A 208 -32.71 14.32 -35.53
CA SER A 208 -33.43 13.41 -34.66
C SER A 208 -33.45 13.98 -33.24
N ASP A 209 -34.65 14.19 -32.69
CA ASP A 209 -34.80 14.65 -31.31
C ASP A 209 -34.53 13.53 -30.32
N ALA A 210 -33.95 13.87 -29.19
CA ALA A 210 -33.74 12.96 -28.07
C ALA A 210 -35.05 12.84 -27.25
N VAL A 211 -35.30 11.64 -26.72
CA VAL A 211 -36.49 11.35 -25.92
C VAL A 211 -36.06 10.91 -24.54
N PHE A 212 -36.53 11.63 -23.52
CA PHE A 212 -36.33 11.25 -22.13
C PHE A 212 -37.60 10.63 -21.58
N GLN A 213 -37.59 9.30 -21.36
CA GLN A 213 -38.70 8.55 -20.83
C GLN A 213 -38.25 7.50 -19.83
N ASN A 214 -38.98 7.32 -18.73
CA ASN A 214 -38.70 6.31 -17.70
C ASN A 214 -37.25 6.38 -17.14
N GLY A 215 -36.72 7.59 -16.99
CA GLY A 215 -35.34 7.81 -16.50
C GLY A 215 -34.24 7.48 -17.49
N LYS A 216 -34.59 7.19 -18.76
CA LYS A 216 -33.62 6.90 -19.81
C LYS A 216 -33.68 7.97 -20.90
N LEU A 217 -32.53 8.43 -21.34
CA LEU A 217 -32.38 9.31 -22.49
C LEU A 217 -32.08 8.45 -23.73
N VAL A 218 -32.85 8.57 -24.77
CA VAL A 218 -32.65 7.87 -26.05
C VAL A 218 -32.36 8.91 -27.12
N PHE A 219 -31.22 8.80 -27.81
CA PHE A 219 -30.81 9.67 -28.90
C PHE A 219 -30.38 8.84 -30.12
N GLN A 220 -30.89 9.13 -31.29
CA GLN A 220 -30.68 8.36 -32.53
C GLN A 220 -30.93 6.84 -32.36
N GLY A 221 -31.91 6.45 -31.55
CA GLY A 221 -32.24 5.04 -31.26
C GLY A 221 -31.32 4.35 -30.25
N TYR A 222 -30.32 5.03 -29.67
CA TYR A 222 -29.41 4.50 -28.68
C TYR A 222 -29.67 5.11 -27.30
N ILE A 223 -29.50 4.30 -26.25
CA ILE A 223 -29.58 4.78 -24.87
C ILE A 223 -28.29 5.55 -24.57
N VAL A 224 -28.43 6.82 -24.19
CA VAL A 224 -27.35 7.65 -23.66
C VAL A 224 -27.15 7.29 -22.18
N PRO A 225 -25.94 6.91 -21.73
CA PRO A 225 -25.71 6.50 -20.35
C PRO A 225 -25.59 7.72 -19.42
N ILE A 226 -26.74 8.28 -19.05
CA ILE A 226 -26.80 9.39 -18.09
C ILE A 226 -26.80 8.85 -16.66
N ALA A 227 -26.16 9.58 -15.75
CA ALA A 227 -26.17 9.31 -14.31
C ALA A 227 -27.55 9.66 -13.69
N GLN A 228 -27.72 9.38 -12.40
CA GLN A 228 -28.96 9.69 -11.67
C GLN A 228 -29.29 11.19 -11.66
N ASP A 229 -28.26 12.03 -11.66
CA ASP A 229 -28.34 13.49 -11.77
C ASP A 229 -28.49 13.98 -13.23
N ARG A 230 -28.77 13.06 -14.17
CA ARG A 230 -28.96 13.31 -15.60
C ARG A 230 -27.73 13.90 -16.31
N THR A 231 -26.56 13.78 -15.70
CA THR A 231 -25.30 14.16 -16.30
C THR A 231 -24.70 13.03 -17.15
N ILE A 232 -23.92 13.42 -18.16
CA ILE A 232 -23.06 12.53 -18.94
C ILE A 232 -21.60 12.87 -18.68
N ALA A 233 -20.74 11.86 -18.61
CA ALA A 233 -19.28 12.10 -18.61
C ALA A 233 -18.82 12.62 -19.98
N ILE A 234 -18.14 13.75 -20.00
CA ILE A 234 -17.62 14.36 -21.24
C ILE A 234 -16.34 13.63 -21.65
N ASN A 235 -16.32 13.09 -22.84
CA ASN A 235 -15.12 12.50 -23.43
C ASN A 235 -14.31 13.59 -24.15
N TYR A 236 -13.52 14.35 -23.38
CA TYR A 236 -12.73 15.47 -23.93
C TYR A 236 -11.79 15.03 -25.04
N ALA A 237 -11.78 15.73 -26.15
CA ALA A 237 -10.93 15.43 -27.31
C ALA A 237 -9.45 15.72 -27.06
N GLY A 238 -9.15 16.76 -26.31
CA GLY A 238 -7.80 17.23 -25.99
C GLY A 238 -7.82 18.42 -25.03
N PRO A 239 -6.66 19.04 -24.79
CA PRO A 239 -6.54 20.25 -23.99
C PRO A 239 -7.28 21.44 -24.65
N PRO A 240 -7.38 22.60 -23.96
CA PRO A 240 -7.94 23.81 -24.55
C PRO A 240 -7.34 24.11 -25.93
N ASP A 241 -8.10 24.75 -26.81
CA ASP A 241 -7.75 25.06 -28.19
C ASP A 241 -7.57 23.82 -29.11
N THR A 242 -8.19 22.70 -28.74
CA THR A 242 -8.17 21.47 -29.56
C THR A 242 -9.14 21.57 -30.76
N PHE A 243 -10.25 22.28 -30.63
CA PHE A 243 -11.20 22.46 -31.70
C PHE A 243 -10.72 23.53 -32.69
N PRO A 244 -10.96 23.36 -34.02
CA PRO A 244 -10.75 24.42 -34.99
C PRO A 244 -11.53 25.67 -34.58
N SER A 245 -10.87 26.79 -34.47
CA SER A 245 -11.49 28.07 -34.09
C SER A 245 -11.17 29.18 -35.05
N VAL A 246 -12.06 30.14 -35.13
CA VAL A 246 -11.91 31.39 -35.93
C VAL A 246 -12.35 32.55 -35.06
N SER A 247 -11.59 33.64 -35.03
CA SER A 247 -11.99 34.87 -34.35
C SER A 247 -13.31 35.40 -34.96
N LEU A 248 -14.23 35.81 -34.10
CA LEU A 248 -15.52 36.34 -34.51
C LEU A 248 -15.36 37.57 -35.41
N SER A 249 -14.37 38.43 -35.11
CA SER A 249 -14.04 39.61 -35.94
C SER A 249 -13.52 39.22 -37.32
N ASP A 250 -12.68 38.17 -37.44
CA ASP A 250 -12.18 37.70 -38.73
C ASP A 250 -13.32 37.11 -39.57
N PHE A 251 -14.19 36.34 -38.94
CA PHE A 251 -15.35 35.75 -39.61
C PHE A 251 -16.27 36.86 -40.15
N GLU A 252 -16.58 37.87 -39.33
CA GLU A 252 -17.42 38.99 -39.75
C GLU A 252 -16.73 39.86 -40.82
N ALA A 253 -15.43 40.10 -40.73
CA ALA A 253 -14.69 40.82 -41.78
C ALA A 253 -14.76 40.09 -43.14
N ALA A 254 -14.58 38.77 -43.14
CA ALA A 254 -14.74 37.98 -44.35
C ALA A 254 -16.19 38.02 -44.89
N ALA A 255 -17.17 38.04 -44.01
CA ALA A 255 -18.58 38.19 -44.40
C ALA A 255 -18.86 39.56 -45.04
N LYS A 256 -18.38 40.64 -44.42
CA LYS A 256 -18.50 42.02 -44.97
C LYS A 256 -17.76 42.19 -46.31
N ALA A 257 -16.66 41.49 -46.49
CA ALA A 257 -15.92 41.46 -47.77
C ALA A 257 -16.58 40.58 -48.86
N GLY A 258 -17.65 39.86 -48.54
CA GLY A 258 -18.31 38.95 -49.47
C GLY A 258 -17.49 37.69 -49.82
N ASN A 259 -16.48 37.33 -49.03
CA ASN A 259 -15.59 36.18 -49.27
C ASN A 259 -16.26 34.85 -48.88
N LEU A 260 -17.23 34.45 -49.68
CA LEU A 260 -18.03 33.24 -49.42
C LEU A 260 -17.18 31.96 -49.48
N GLU A 261 -16.12 31.95 -50.30
CA GLU A 261 -15.20 30.80 -50.37
C GLU A 261 -14.50 30.55 -49.06
N GLN A 262 -13.95 31.60 -48.46
CA GLN A 262 -13.29 31.50 -47.13
C GLN A 262 -14.28 31.13 -46.04
N LEU A 263 -15.47 31.69 -46.04
CA LEU A 263 -16.51 31.33 -45.08
C LEU A 263 -16.91 29.85 -45.20
N ARG A 264 -17.10 29.34 -46.45
CA ARG A 264 -17.38 27.91 -46.68
C ARG A 264 -16.27 27.00 -46.23
N LYS A 265 -15.00 27.39 -46.39
CA LYS A 265 -13.85 26.65 -45.92
C LYS A 265 -13.88 26.50 -44.39
N TRP A 266 -14.30 27.53 -43.67
CA TRP A 266 -14.36 27.49 -42.22
C TRP A 266 -15.56 26.68 -41.70
N VAL A 267 -16.78 26.98 -42.18
CA VAL A 267 -18.02 26.52 -41.59
C VAL A 267 -18.90 25.60 -42.46
N GLY A 268 -18.57 25.43 -43.73
CA GLY A 268 -19.38 24.65 -44.67
C GLY A 268 -19.54 23.21 -44.24
N GLY A 269 -20.78 22.76 -44.11
CA GLY A 269 -21.14 21.39 -43.68
C GLY A 269 -20.95 21.08 -42.20
N LYS A 270 -20.53 22.05 -41.39
CA LYS A 270 -20.15 21.85 -39.97
C LYS A 270 -21.16 22.39 -38.99
N ILE A 271 -21.02 21.98 -37.74
CA ILE A 271 -21.62 22.59 -36.56
C ILE A 271 -20.77 23.82 -36.23
N VAL A 272 -21.40 24.96 -36.08
CA VAL A 272 -20.77 26.23 -35.71
C VAL A 272 -21.20 26.57 -34.27
N LEU A 273 -20.28 26.61 -33.33
CA LEU A 273 -20.56 27.08 -32.00
C LEU A 273 -19.95 28.48 -31.80
N VAL A 274 -20.78 29.42 -31.42
CA VAL A 274 -20.39 30.81 -31.17
C VAL A 274 -20.35 31.03 -29.66
N GLY A 275 -19.22 31.50 -29.15
CA GLY A 275 -19.08 31.73 -27.70
C GLY A 275 -17.94 32.69 -27.40
N THR A 276 -17.64 32.84 -26.11
CA THR A 276 -16.60 33.75 -25.64
C THR A 276 -15.35 32.97 -25.21
N ASP A 277 -14.19 33.62 -25.38
CA ASP A 277 -12.91 33.18 -24.87
C ASP A 277 -12.47 33.99 -23.62
N ALA A 278 -13.38 34.65 -22.97
CA ALA A 278 -13.10 35.46 -21.79
C ALA A 278 -12.75 34.61 -20.57
N LEU A 279 -11.86 35.13 -19.71
CA LEU A 279 -11.36 34.38 -18.52
C LEU A 279 -12.46 34.02 -17.53
N ASP A 280 -13.52 34.82 -17.43
CA ASP A 280 -14.67 34.59 -16.54
C ASP A 280 -15.53 33.40 -16.99
N ASP A 281 -15.47 33.02 -18.26
CA ASP A 281 -16.18 31.87 -18.84
C ASP A 281 -15.32 30.62 -18.99
N ARG A 282 -14.05 30.68 -18.65
CA ARG A 282 -13.16 29.51 -18.70
C ARG A 282 -13.27 28.65 -17.44
N ARG A 283 -13.25 27.34 -17.61
CA ARG A 283 -13.41 26.36 -16.54
C ARG A 283 -12.24 25.37 -16.51
N ALA A 284 -11.96 24.84 -15.30
CA ALA A 284 -11.01 23.74 -15.13
C ALA A 284 -11.60 22.44 -15.68
N THR A 285 -10.84 21.78 -16.55
CA THR A 285 -11.18 20.48 -17.15
C THR A 285 -10.07 19.47 -16.85
N PRO A 286 -10.16 18.17 -17.22
CA PRO A 286 -9.14 17.17 -16.95
C PRO A 286 -7.70 17.54 -17.33
N PHE A 287 -7.49 18.50 -18.19
CA PHE A 287 -6.16 18.96 -18.63
C PHE A 287 -5.57 20.09 -17.76
N PHE A 288 -6.37 20.68 -16.89
CA PHE A 288 -5.91 21.75 -16.01
C PHE A 288 -5.14 21.19 -14.82
N THR A 289 -4.02 21.81 -14.49
CA THR A 289 -3.29 21.58 -13.24
C THR A 289 -2.98 22.92 -12.57
N LEU A 290 -2.80 22.92 -11.26
CA LEU A 290 -2.42 24.13 -10.52
C LEU A 290 -1.12 24.79 -11.02
N PHE A 291 -0.28 24.03 -11.73
CA PHE A 291 0.99 24.50 -12.28
C PHE A 291 0.90 24.97 -13.74
N SER A 292 -0.25 24.73 -14.42
CA SER A 292 -0.37 24.97 -15.85
C SER A 292 -0.79 26.41 -16.23
N GLY A 293 -1.28 27.19 -15.25
CA GLY A 293 -1.75 28.56 -15.47
C GLY A 293 -3.10 28.65 -16.20
N THR A 294 -3.63 29.88 -16.30
CA THR A 294 -5.00 30.16 -16.80
C THR A 294 -5.23 29.77 -18.26
N LYS A 295 -4.17 29.71 -19.09
CA LYS A 295 -4.26 29.24 -20.47
C LYS A 295 -4.74 27.81 -20.65
N TRP A 296 -4.68 27.00 -19.59
CA TRP A 296 -5.16 25.62 -19.56
C TRP A 296 -6.60 25.49 -19.06
N LEU A 297 -7.25 26.61 -18.75
CA LEU A 297 -8.68 26.62 -18.53
C LEU A 297 -9.40 26.57 -19.88
N THR A 298 -10.43 25.78 -20.00
CA THR A 298 -11.17 25.55 -21.24
C THR A 298 -12.34 26.52 -21.34
N PRO A 299 -12.54 27.22 -22.46
CA PRO A 299 -13.71 28.05 -22.71
C PRO A 299 -15.02 27.24 -22.57
N GLY A 300 -16.08 27.86 -22.06
CA GLY A 300 -17.39 27.22 -21.90
C GLY A 300 -17.91 26.63 -23.21
N VAL A 301 -17.82 27.35 -24.30
CA VAL A 301 -18.23 26.90 -25.64
C VAL A 301 -17.47 25.65 -26.09
N GLU A 302 -16.19 25.51 -25.74
CA GLU A 302 -15.42 24.31 -26.09
C GLU A 302 -15.82 23.09 -25.22
N ILE A 303 -16.32 23.32 -24.00
CA ILE A 303 -16.94 22.26 -23.17
C ILE A 303 -18.19 21.74 -23.86
N HIS A 304 -19.06 22.64 -24.34
CA HIS A 304 -20.23 22.25 -25.11
C HIS A 304 -19.85 21.52 -26.41
N ALA A 305 -18.80 21.95 -27.11
CA ALA A 305 -18.27 21.27 -28.31
C ALA A 305 -17.84 19.82 -28.00
N ASN A 306 -17.13 19.60 -26.89
CA ASN A 306 -16.76 18.26 -26.43
C ASN A 306 -17.99 17.39 -26.11
N THR A 307 -19.02 17.97 -25.51
CA THR A 307 -20.27 17.26 -25.21
C THR A 307 -21.03 16.91 -26.49
N VAL A 308 -21.16 17.84 -27.45
CA VAL A 308 -21.74 17.58 -28.76
C VAL A 308 -21.00 16.45 -29.48
N ARG A 309 -19.66 16.49 -29.48
CA ARG A 309 -18.83 15.44 -30.07
C ARG A 309 -19.11 14.09 -29.39
N THR A 310 -19.10 14.05 -28.04
CA THR A 310 -19.36 12.82 -27.26
C THR A 310 -20.72 12.20 -27.65
N LEU A 311 -21.74 13.01 -27.82
CA LEU A 311 -23.09 12.57 -28.23
C LEU A 311 -23.11 12.03 -29.66
N LEU A 312 -22.53 12.76 -30.62
CA LEU A 312 -22.57 12.41 -32.05
C LEU A 312 -21.69 11.20 -32.37
N THR A 313 -20.52 11.09 -31.74
CA THR A 313 -19.61 9.96 -31.94
C THR A 313 -19.94 8.74 -31.06
N ARG A 314 -20.89 8.88 -30.13
CA ARG A 314 -21.30 7.85 -29.16
C ARG A 314 -20.13 7.33 -28.31
N SER A 315 -19.11 8.13 -28.13
CA SER A 315 -17.94 7.78 -27.31
C SER A 315 -18.24 8.03 -25.82
N TYR A 316 -19.23 7.32 -25.31
CA TYR A 316 -19.71 7.48 -23.95
C TYR A 316 -18.78 6.79 -22.95
N LEU A 317 -18.22 7.53 -22.02
CA LEU A 317 -17.46 6.96 -20.91
C LEU A 317 -18.41 6.32 -19.89
N VAL A 318 -18.41 5.00 -19.85
CA VAL A 318 -19.34 4.22 -19.01
C VAL A 318 -18.61 3.63 -17.82
N PRO A 319 -19.08 3.81 -16.59
CA PRO A 319 -18.51 3.12 -15.42
C PRO A 319 -18.55 1.60 -15.61
N ALA A 320 -17.45 0.94 -15.23
CA ALA A 320 -17.40 -0.52 -15.21
C ALA A 320 -18.49 -1.08 -14.27
N PRO A 321 -19.13 -2.21 -14.59
CA PRO A 321 -20.13 -2.80 -13.72
C PRO A 321 -19.51 -3.23 -12.38
N GLU A 322 -20.29 -3.15 -11.30
CA GLU A 322 -19.83 -3.40 -9.93
C GLU A 322 -19.09 -4.73 -9.76
N TRP A 323 -19.59 -5.80 -10.39
CA TRP A 323 -18.94 -7.11 -10.35
C TRP A 323 -17.52 -7.08 -10.94
N ALA A 324 -17.27 -6.26 -11.97
CA ALA A 324 -15.94 -6.13 -12.59
C ALA A 324 -14.98 -5.35 -11.67
N VAL A 325 -15.49 -4.34 -10.96
CA VAL A 325 -14.71 -3.60 -9.95
C VAL A 325 -14.33 -4.53 -8.81
N VAL A 326 -15.28 -5.30 -8.26
CA VAL A 326 -15.02 -6.29 -7.20
C VAL A 326 -14.00 -7.34 -7.66
N LEU A 327 -14.15 -7.86 -8.87
CA LEU A 327 -13.20 -8.82 -9.43
C LEU A 327 -11.79 -8.22 -9.56
N ALA A 328 -11.67 -6.99 -10.06
CA ALA A 328 -10.39 -6.30 -10.19
C ALA A 328 -9.72 -6.08 -8.82
N LEU A 329 -10.48 -5.67 -7.80
CA LEU A 329 -10.00 -5.52 -6.42
C LEU A 329 -9.48 -6.85 -5.86
N LEU A 330 -10.24 -7.93 -6.00
CA LEU A 330 -9.85 -9.25 -5.50
C LEU A 330 -8.64 -9.82 -6.24
N LEU A 331 -8.55 -9.63 -7.56
CA LEU A 331 -7.39 -10.05 -8.35
C LEU A 331 -6.13 -9.27 -7.94
N ALA A 332 -6.22 -7.94 -7.86
CA ALA A 332 -5.09 -7.09 -7.51
C ALA A 332 -4.57 -7.42 -6.09
N THR A 333 -5.47 -7.53 -5.10
CA THR A 333 -5.10 -7.87 -3.72
C THR A 333 -4.62 -9.31 -3.58
N GLY A 334 -5.25 -10.27 -4.26
CA GLY A 334 -4.83 -11.67 -4.27
C GLY A 334 -3.43 -11.87 -4.84
N VAL A 335 -3.13 -11.23 -5.98
CA VAL A 335 -1.79 -11.23 -6.59
C VAL A 335 -0.77 -10.57 -5.66
N THR A 336 -1.12 -9.45 -5.02
CA THR A 336 -0.27 -8.75 -4.05
C THR A 336 0.10 -9.65 -2.87
N VAL A 337 -0.87 -10.30 -2.23
CA VAL A 337 -0.62 -11.24 -1.13
C VAL A 337 0.26 -12.40 -1.59
N TRP A 338 -0.04 -12.98 -2.75
CA TRP A 338 0.74 -14.09 -3.28
C TRP A 338 2.20 -13.72 -3.52
N ILE A 339 2.46 -12.57 -4.16
CA ILE A 339 3.82 -12.06 -4.42
C ILE A 339 4.57 -11.84 -3.10
N THR A 340 3.95 -11.12 -2.15
CA THR A 340 4.60 -10.71 -0.90
C THR A 340 4.88 -11.87 0.04
N THR A 341 4.05 -12.91 0.03
CA THR A 341 4.21 -14.07 0.92
C THR A 341 5.03 -15.21 0.31
N SER A 342 5.14 -15.28 -1.04
CA SER A 342 5.80 -16.39 -1.74
C SER A 342 7.20 -16.08 -2.23
N LEU A 343 7.53 -14.80 -2.49
CA LEU A 343 8.80 -14.40 -3.07
C LEU A 343 9.76 -13.76 -2.05
N ALA A 344 11.07 -13.82 -2.32
CA ALA A 344 12.07 -13.06 -1.56
C ALA A 344 11.82 -11.55 -1.73
N ALA A 345 12.17 -10.74 -0.72
CA ALA A 345 11.82 -9.31 -0.64
C ALA A 345 12.22 -8.50 -1.89
N SER A 346 13.43 -8.69 -2.41
CA SER A 346 13.91 -7.98 -3.62
C SER A 346 13.10 -8.35 -4.87
N ARG A 347 12.78 -9.64 -5.06
CA ARG A 347 11.94 -10.11 -6.17
C ARG A 347 10.50 -9.65 -6.00
N ALA A 348 9.97 -9.68 -4.77
CA ALA A 348 8.63 -9.18 -4.48
C ALA A 348 8.49 -7.70 -4.84
N ALA A 349 9.47 -6.86 -4.49
CA ALA A 349 9.48 -5.45 -4.84
C ALA A 349 9.44 -5.22 -6.38
N ALA A 350 10.27 -5.95 -7.14
CA ALA A 350 10.28 -5.86 -8.60
C ALA A 350 8.95 -6.28 -9.23
N PHE A 351 8.37 -7.39 -8.77
CA PHE A 351 7.07 -7.86 -9.26
C PHE A 351 5.92 -6.93 -8.85
N MET A 352 5.97 -6.31 -7.65
CA MET A 352 4.97 -5.32 -7.25
C MET A 352 5.01 -4.06 -8.13
N LEU A 353 6.20 -3.59 -8.51
CA LEU A 353 6.31 -2.50 -9.49
C LEU A 353 5.65 -2.89 -10.81
N LEU A 354 5.92 -4.11 -11.30
CA LEU A 354 5.30 -4.62 -12.52
C LEU A 354 3.77 -4.70 -12.41
N VAL A 355 3.24 -5.14 -11.26
CA VAL A 355 1.79 -5.19 -11.00
C VAL A 355 1.20 -3.78 -11.06
N ILE A 356 1.81 -2.79 -10.40
CA ILE A 356 1.32 -1.40 -10.41
C ILE A 356 1.30 -0.85 -11.84
N VAL A 357 2.39 -1.02 -12.60
CA VAL A 357 2.47 -0.57 -14.00
C VAL A 357 1.41 -1.28 -14.86
N SER A 358 1.22 -2.59 -14.65
CA SER A 358 0.21 -3.37 -15.38
C SER A 358 -1.21 -2.93 -15.05
N LEU A 359 -1.51 -2.61 -13.79
CA LEU A 359 -2.81 -2.07 -13.37
C LEU A 359 -3.08 -0.70 -14.01
N LEU A 360 -2.10 0.21 -13.99
CA LEU A 360 -2.23 1.53 -14.64
C LEU A 360 -2.43 1.38 -16.14
N ALA A 361 -1.70 0.49 -16.80
CA ALA A 361 -1.86 0.21 -18.23
C ALA A 361 -3.23 -0.40 -18.54
N ALA A 362 -3.68 -1.36 -17.73
CA ALA A 362 -4.98 -2.02 -17.93
C ALA A 362 -6.15 -1.05 -17.76
N THR A 363 -6.14 -0.21 -16.71
CA THR A 363 -7.18 0.82 -16.50
C THR A 363 -7.17 1.85 -17.62
N HIS A 364 -5.99 2.23 -18.12
CA HIS A 364 -5.88 3.14 -19.27
C HIS A 364 -6.38 2.51 -20.57
N LEU A 365 -6.10 1.23 -20.82
CA LEU A 365 -6.62 0.53 -22.00
C LEU A 365 -8.14 0.41 -21.96
N LEU A 366 -8.74 0.14 -20.78
CA LEU A 366 -10.19 0.15 -20.61
C LEU A 366 -10.77 1.54 -20.89
N PHE A 367 -10.11 2.60 -20.40
CA PHE A 367 -10.49 3.98 -20.69
C PHE A 367 -10.46 4.31 -22.20
N LEU A 368 -9.46 3.81 -22.95
CA LEU A 368 -9.42 3.95 -24.41
C LEU A 368 -10.56 3.18 -25.11
N GLY A 369 -11.15 2.20 -24.46
CA GLY A 369 -12.36 1.49 -24.87
C GLY A 369 -13.65 2.05 -24.25
N ASP A 370 -13.61 3.30 -23.79
CA ASP A 370 -14.74 4.03 -23.20
C ASP A 370 -15.30 3.42 -21.89
N ILE A 371 -14.50 2.56 -21.19
CA ILE A 371 -14.88 1.95 -19.91
C ILE A 371 -14.08 2.60 -18.78
N LEU A 372 -14.79 3.13 -17.78
CA LEU A 372 -14.19 3.74 -16.60
C LEU A 372 -14.09 2.72 -15.45
N LEU A 373 -12.87 2.36 -15.09
CA LEU A 373 -12.58 1.56 -13.91
C LEU A 373 -11.89 2.44 -12.85
N SER A 374 -12.33 2.37 -11.59
CA SER A 374 -11.79 3.17 -10.47
C SER A 374 -10.31 2.84 -10.19
N THR A 375 -9.41 3.52 -10.89
CA THR A 375 -7.95 3.28 -10.80
C THR A 375 -7.43 3.52 -9.39
N SER A 376 -7.84 4.62 -8.75
CA SER A 376 -7.37 4.98 -7.40
C SER A 376 -7.82 3.97 -6.35
N GLU A 377 -9.04 3.42 -6.45
CA GLU A 377 -9.56 2.44 -5.52
C GLU A 377 -8.77 1.13 -5.58
N ILE A 378 -8.45 0.66 -6.80
CA ILE A 378 -7.65 -0.55 -7.01
C ILE A 378 -6.21 -0.35 -6.50
N LEU A 379 -5.60 0.80 -6.74
CA LEU A 379 -4.27 1.13 -6.23
C LEU A 379 -4.26 1.23 -4.70
N LEU A 380 -5.30 1.82 -4.10
CA LEU A 380 -5.47 1.90 -2.66
C LEU A 380 -5.60 0.51 -2.04
N ALA A 381 -6.43 -0.36 -2.61
CA ALA A 381 -6.57 -1.74 -2.17
C ALA A 381 -5.24 -2.51 -2.24
N THR A 382 -4.50 -2.33 -3.35
CA THR A 382 -3.17 -2.91 -3.56
C THR A 382 -2.19 -2.42 -2.51
N PHE A 383 -2.19 -1.13 -2.19
CA PHE A 383 -1.32 -0.52 -1.19
C PHE A 383 -1.63 -1.01 0.23
N ILE A 384 -2.91 -1.01 0.63
CA ILE A 384 -3.34 -1.53 1.94
C ILE A 384 -2.93 -3.00 2.07
N CYS A 385 -3.17 -3.79 1.02
CA CYS A 385 -2.83 -5.20 0.98
C CYS A 385 -1.31 -5.43 1.07
N LEU A 386 -0.51 -4.61 0.38
CA LEU A 386 0.95 -4.65 0.45
C LEU A 386 1.44 -4.41 1.88
N VAL A 387 0.98 -3.32 2.51
CA VAL A 387 1.36 -2.99 3.89
C VAL A 387 0.96 -4.11 4.85
N ALA A 388 -0.29 -4.57 4.80
CA ALA A 388 -0.79 -5.64 5.66
C ALA A 388 0.00 -6.95 5.47
N SER A 389 0.34 -7.30 4.22
CA SER A 389 1.11 -8.51 3.90
C SER A 389 2.56 -8.43 4.36
N VAL A 390 3.19 -7.26 4.25
CA VAL A 390 4.56 -7.02 4.75
C VAL A 390 4.59 -7.12 6.27
N VAL A 391 3.64 -6.48 6.97
CA VAL A 391 3.52 -6.57 8.44
C VAL A 391 3.31 -8.02 8.88
N TYR A 392 2.41 -8.75 8.22
CA TYR A 392 2.18 -10.17 8.49
C TYR A 392 3.45 -11.00 8.32
N ARG A 393 4.18 -10.80 7.22
CA ARG A 393 5.44 -11.49 6.94
C ARG A 393 6.48 -11.20 8.01
N PHE A 394 6.69 -9.93 8.35
CA PHE A 394 7.64 -9.53 9.40
C PHE A 394 7.32 -10.20 10.75
N ALA A 395 6.05 -10.13 11.18
CA ALA A 395 5.61 -10.76 12.43
C ALA A 395 5.83 -12.28 12.45
N THR A 396 5.62 -12.97 11.31
CA THR A 396 5.81 -14.42 11.23
C THR A 396 7.29 -14.83 11.13
N GLU A 397 8.12 -14.06 10.43
CA GLU A 397 9.57 -14.31 10.34
C GLU A 397 10.25 -14.07 11.70
N GLN A 398 9.89 -13.01 12.41
CA GLN A 398 10.40 -12.73 13.76
C GLN A 398 10.01 -13.83 14.77
N THR A 399 8.77 -14.32 14.71
CA THR A 399 8.33 -15.43 15.56
C THR A 399 9.11 -16.72 15.28
N ARG A 400 9.42 -17.00 14.02
CA ARG A 400 10.24 -18.15 13.62
C ARG A 400 11.68 -18.02 14.07
N GLY A 401 12.28 -16.83 13.93
CA GLY A 401 13.63 -16.52 14.42
C GLY A 401 13.74 -16.75 15.92
N ASN A 402 12.81 -16.21 16.70
CA ASN A 402 12.77 -16.39 18.16
C ASN A 402 12.60 -17.86 18.59
N LEU A 403 11.78 -18.64 17.89
CA LEU A 403 11.62 -20.06 18.15
C LEU A 403 12.88 -20.85 17.81
N PHE A 404 13.53 -20.53 16.69
CA PHE A 404 14.79 -21.14 16.29
C PHE A 404 15.90 -20.82 17.31
N HIS A 405 16.04 -19.56 17.68
CA HIS A 405 17.00 -19.12 18.71
C HIS A 405 16.79 -19.87 20.03
N ARG A 406 15.56 -19.94 20.55
CA ARG A 406 15.24 -20.71 21.77
C ARG A 406 15.56 -22.19 21.64
N ALA A 407 15.26 -22.80 20.49
CA ALA A 407 15.57 -24.20 20.27
C ALA A 407 17.09 -24.44 20.24
N VAL A 408 17.86 -23.56 19.58
CA VAL A 408 19.32 -23.67 19.54
C VAL A 408 19.92 -23.42 20.93
N SER A 409 19.44 -22.40 21.66
CA SER A 409 19.93 -22.09 23.01
C SER A 409 19.75 -23.25 24.00
N LEU A 410 18.66 -24.01 23.87
CA LEU A 410 18.41 -25.19 24.73
C LEU A 410 19.41 -26.32 24.49
N PHE A 411 19.98 -26.47 23.29
CA PHE A 411 20.88 -27.57 22.96
C PHE A 411 22.36 -27.17 22.99
N VAL A 412 22.69 -25.91 22.80
CA VAL A 412 24.07 -25.45 22.55
C VAL A 412 24.51 -24.38 23.54
N GLY A 413 23.58 -23.82 24.33
CA GLY A 413 23.81 -22.71 25.26
C GLY A 413 23.61 -21.34 24.59
N GLU A 414 23.26 -20.36 25.42
CA GLU A 414 22.83 -19.03 24.95
C GLU A 414 23.96 -18.24 24.26
N GLN A 415 25.17 -18.33 24.79
CA GLN A 415 26.35 -17.63 24.24
C GLN A 415 26.72 -18.13 22.83
N LEU A 416 26.61 -19.44 22.58
CA LEU A 416 26.90 -19.98 21.25
C LEU A 416 25.76 -19.72 20.27
N ALA A 417 24.52 -19.71 20.72
CA ALA A 417 23.38 -19.35 19.91
C ALA A 417 23.50 -17.90 19.39
N THR A 418 23.91 -16.96 20.27
CA THR A 418 24.16 -15.55 19.92
C THR A 418 25.36 -15.41 18.95
N SER A 419 26.47 -16.12 19.23
CA SER A 419 27.64 -16.10 18.36
C SER A 419 27.36 -16.67 16.95
N LEU A 420 26.43 -17.62 16.83
CA LEU A 420 26.00 -18.17 15.55
C LEU A 420 25.13 -17.19 14.73
N GLU A 421 24.38 -16.35 15.42
CA GLU A 421 23.59 -15.28 14.76
C GLU A 421 24.50 -14.14 14.23
N GLU A 422 25.53 -13.77 15.02
CA GLU A 422 26.44 -12.67 14.66
C GLU A 422 27.47 -13.05 13.58
N SER A 423 27.93 -14.29 13.55
CA SER A 423 29.05 -14.73 12.71
C SER A 423 28.57 -15.50 11.51
N ASN A 424 27.70 -15.42 10.76
CA ASN A 424 27.34 -16.09 9.49
C ASN A 424 28.22 -17.32 9.07
N ALA A 425 29.12 -17.82 9.94
CA ALA A 425 30.01 -18.95 9.69
C ALA A 425 30.38 -19.67 10.98
N ILE A 426 30.17 -20.96 11.05
CA ILE A 426 30.63 -21.85 12.14
C ILE A 426 32.13 -22.13 11.88
N GLY A 427 32.99 -21.39 12.55
CA GLY A 427 34.47 -21.64 12.49
C GLY A 427 34.84 -22.85 13.33
N LEU A 428 35.68 -23.73 12.80
CA LEU A 428 36.35 -24.83 13.53
C LEU A 428 37.59 -24.30 14.27
N THR A 429 37.43 -23.31 15.15
CA THR A 429 38.54 -22.70 15.90
C THR A 429 38.41 -23.01 17.37
N GLY A 430 39.49 -23.56 17.97
CA GLY A 430 39.58 -23.76 19.42
C GLY A 430 40.42 -22.64 20.05
N LYS A 431 39.95 -22.07 21.17
CA LYS A 431 40.72 -21.09 22.00
C LYS A 431 41.33 -21.81 23.19
N ARG A 432 42.67 -21.68 23.37
CA ARG A 432 43.33 -22.17 24.57
C ARG A 432 43.21 -21.12 25.65
N MET A 433 42.71 -21.55 26.82
CA MET A 433 42.56 -20.67 27.99
C MET A 433 42.74 -21.47 29.28
N GLU A 434 43.03 -20.76 30.36
CA GLU A 434 43.10 -21.35 31.69
C GLU A 434 41.68 -21.35 32.28
N MET A 435 41.29 -22.49 32.87
CA MET A 435 39.96 -22.67 33.45
C MET A 435 39.95 -23.70 34.54
N THR A 436 38.89 -23.72 35.34
CA THR A 436 38.65 -24.78 36.31
C THR A 436 37.53 -25.68 35.82
N ILE A 437 37.82 -26.96 35.75
CA ILE A 437 36.89 -28.03 35.38
C ILE A 437 36.33 -28.66 36.63
N LEU A 438 35.01 -28.72 36.70
CA LEU A 438 34.27 -29.46 37.68
C LEU A 438 33.60 -30.66 37.02
N PHE A 439 33.92 -31.83 37.48
CA PHE A 439 33.29 -33.08 37.08
C PHE A 439 32.45 -33.61 38.25
N THR A 440 31.21 -33.98 38.06
CA THR A 440 30.36 -34.56 39.09
C THR A 440 29.69 -35.84 38.60
N ASP A 441 29.42 -36.75 39.54
CA ASP A 441 28.74 -38.01 39.28
C ASP A 441 27.84 -38.43 40.46
N ILE A 442 26.78 -39.20 40.21
CA ILE A 442 25.89 -39.69 41.23
C ILE A 442 26.43 -40.99 41.86
N ARG A 443 26.51 -41.05 43.17
CA ARG A 443 26.96 -42.23 43.84
C ARG A 443 25.94 -43.37 43.79
N GLY A 444 26.36 -44.52 43.22
CA GLY A 444 25.54 -45.72 43.16
C GLY A 444 24.37 -45.67 42.18
N PHE A 445 24.45 -44.75 41.20
CA PHE A 445 23.34 -44.53 40.24
C PHE A 445 22.99 -45.79 39.46
N THR A 446 23.96 -46.59 39.02
CA THR A 446 23.70 -47.82 38.26
C THR A 446 22.82 -48.81 39.05
N ALA A 447 23.16 -49.08 40.33
CA ALA A 447 22.35 -49.98 41.16
C ALA A 447 20.97 -49.40 41.44
N PHE A 448 20.89 -48.07 41.63
CA PHE A 448 19.60 -47.37 41.81
C PHE A 448 18.71 -47.47 40.58
N THR A 449 19.27 -47.29 39.39
CA THR A 449 18.49 -47.34 38.11
C THR A 449 17.97 -48.76 37.84
N GLU A 450 18.76 -49.79 38.12
CA GLU A 450 18.31 -51.18 38.02
C GLU A 450 17.12 -51.45 38.92
N GLN A 451 17.22 -51.10 40.20
CA GLN A 451 16.16 -51.33 41.16
C GLN A 451 14.88 -50.55 40.85
N VAL A 452 14.99 -49.25 40.59
CA VAL A 452 13.80 -48.40 40.36
C VAL A 452 13.16 -48.70 38.99
N SER A 453 13.96 -49.05 37.97
CA SER A 453 13.40 -49.45 36.67
C SER A 453 12.58 -50.74 36.77
N GLU A 454 13.01 -51.69 37.58
CA GLU A 454 12.26 -52.95 37.83
C GLU A 454 10.97 -52.69 38.62
N GLU A 455 11.02 -51.82 39.63
CA GLU A 455 9.89 -51.58 40.56
C GLU A 455 8.85 -50.59 39.99
N GLN A 456 9.28 -49.52 39.34
CA GLN A 456 8.43 -48.37 39.01
C GLN A 456 8.46 -47.97 37.51
N GLY A 457 9.33 -48.57 36.71
CA GLY A 457 9.51 -48.27 35.30
C GLY A 457 10.64 -47.26 35.01
N PRO A 458 11.24 -47.33 33.81
CA PRO A 458 12.38 -46.49 33.43
C PRO A 458 12.03 -45.01 33.33
N GLU A 459 10.78 -44.64 33.06
CA GLU A 459 10.31 -43.24 32.97
C GLU A 459 10.49 -42.50 34.31
N VAL A 460 10.28 -43.19 35.43
CA VAL A 460 10.46 -42.61 36.78
C VAL A 460 11.92 -42.26 37.03
N VAL A 461 12.85 -43.12 36.59
CA VAL A 461 14.29 -42.85 36.69
C VAL A 461 14.67 -41.60 35.91
N VAL A 462 14.15 -41.44 34.68
CA VAL A 462 14.40 -40.26 33.85
C VAL A 462 13.84 -39.00 34.51
N GLN A 463 12.65 -39.06 35.09
CA GLN A 463 12.08 -37.94 35.81
C GLN A 463 12.93 -37.54 37.03
N MET A 464 13.31 -38.50 37.87
CA MET A 464 14.14 -38.26 39.04
C MET A 464 15.52 -37.71 38.68
N LEU A 465 16.14 -38.22 37.60
CA LEU A 465 17.39 -37.69 37.07
C LEU A 465 17.25 -36.25 36.59
N ASN A 466 16.19 -35.94 35.84
CA ASN A 466 15.95 -34.58 35.35
C ASN A 466 15.73 -33.57 36.50
N GLU A 467 15.04 -33.96 37.57
CA GLU A 467 14.86 -33.12 38.76
C GLU A 467 16.20 -32.84 39.44
N TYR A 468 17.04 -33.88 39.57
CA TYR A 468 18.39 -33.75 40.13
C TYR A 468 19.27 -32.84 39.22
N LEU A 469 19.33 -33.09 37.92
CA LEU A 469 20.10 -32.30 36.98
C LEU A 469 19.66 -30.84 37.00
N ALA A 470 18.37 -30.56 37.05
CA ALA A 470 17.84 -29.19 37.12
C ALA A 470 18.32 -28.47 38.40
N LEU A 471 18.31 -29.16 39.55
CA LEU A 471 18.85 -28.62 40.80
C LEU A 471 20.35 -28.32 40.70
N MET A 472 21.14 -29.24 40.15
CA MET A 472 22.60 -29.08 40.00
C MET A 472 22.96 -27.98 39.00
N VAL A 473 22.27 -27.90 37.88
CA VAL A 473 22.42 -26.80 36.90
C VAL A 473 22.12 -25.45 37.55
N GLY A 474 21.04 -25.36 38.34
CA GLY A 474 20.71 -24.14 39.09
C GLY A 474 21.85 -23.69 40.03
N ILE A 475 22.52 -24.65 40.71
CA ILE A 475 23.67 -24.35 41.56
C ILE A 475 24.86 -23.87 40.68
N ILE A 476 25.17 -24.55 39.59
CA ILE A 476 26.30 -24.17 38.69
C ILE A 476 26.11 -22.75 38.19
N VAL A 477 24.90 -22.40 37.71
CA VAL A 477 24.56 -21.05 37.20
C VAL A 477 24.65 -19.99 38.32
N MET A 478 24.22 -20.32 39.55
CA MET A 478 24.32 -19.44 40.72
C MET A 478 25.80 -19.02 41.01
N TYR A 479 26.73 -19.90 40.74
CA TYR A 479 28.18 -19.64 40.91
C TYR A 479 28.85 -19.24 39.59
N GLN A 480 28.07 -18.81 38.60
CA GLN A 480 28.56 -18.35 37.31
C GLN A 480 29.45 -19.38 36.58
N GLY A 481 29.07 -20.66 36.69
CA GLY A 481 29.68 -21.75 35.95
C GLY A 481 28.83 -22.11 34.72
N HIS A 482 29.44 -22.71 33.73
CA HIS A 482 28.78 -23.18 32.51
C HIS A 482 28.72 -24.68 32.47
N VAL A 483 27.53 -25.24 32.25
CA VAL A 483 27.38 -26.69 31.99
C VAL A 483 27.82 -26.95 30.57
N ASN A 484 28.94 -27.67 30.40
CA ASN A 484 29.42 -28.03 29.06
C ASN A 484 28.60 -29.19 28.46
N LYS A 485 28.43 -30.26 29.23
CA LYS A 485 27.58 -31.41 28.85
C LYS A 485 27.21 -32.31 30.05
N PHE A 486 26.19 -33.12 29.84
CA PHE A 486 25.87 -34.24 30.69
C PHE A 486 26.60 -35.49 30.15
N ILE A 487 27.16 -36.29 31.06
CA ILE A 487 27.84 -37.53 30.72
C ILE A 487 27.21 -38.65 31.56
N GLY A 488 26.16 -39.28 31.01
CA GLY A 488 25.31 -40.18 31.79
C GLY A 488 24.56 -39.41 32.86
N ASP A 489 24.79 -39.79 34.14
CA ASP A 489 24.29 -39.11 35.34
C ASP A 489 25.25 -38.02 35.88
N GLY A 490 26.42 -37.87 35.24
CA GLY A 490 27.44 -36.87 35.59
C GLY A 490 27.29 -35.56 34.83
N ILE A 491 27.88 -34.50 35.39
CA ILE A 491 27.91 -33.17 34.83
C ILE A 491 29.37 -32.74 34.62
N LEU A 492 29.70 -32.29 33.42
CA LEU A 492 30.90 -31.53 33.13
C LEU A 492 30.58 -30.05 33.14
N ALA A 493 31.09 -29.32 34.13
CA ALA A 493 30.95 -27.86 34.20
C ALA A 493 32.29 -27.16 34.11
N VAL A 494 32.29 -25.97 33.61
CA VAL A 494 33.49 -25.14 33.32
C VAL A 494 33.33 -23.79 33.99
N PHE A 495 34.41 -23.30 34.59
CA PHE A 495 34.51 -21.96 35.18
C PHE A 495 35.72 -21.24 34.55
N SER A 496 35.50 -20.06 33.99
CA SER A 496 36.51 -19.23 33.38
C SER A 496 36.40 -17.76 33.82
N ASP A 497 37.41 -16.96 33.54
CA ASP A 497 37.41 -15.52 33.83
C ASP A 497 37.00 -14.67 32.60
N ASP A 498 36.78 -15.29 31.43
CA ASP A 498 36.42 -14.61 30.20
C ASP A 498 34.90 -14.29 30.11
N ASP A 499 34.12 -14.58 31.15
CA ASP A 499 32.68 -14.36 31.17
C ASP A 499 32.35 -12.93 31.61
N GLU A 500 31.36 -12.30 30.98
CA GLU A 500 30.89 -10.95 31.32
C GLU A 500 30.45 -10.86 32.79
N GLY A 501 30.97 -9.91 33.53
CA GLY A 501 30.63 -9.65 34.93
C GLY A 501 31.37 -10.53 35.95
N VAL A 502 32.34 -11.33 35.55
CA VAL A 502 33.20 -12.16 36.42
C VAL A 502 34.45 -11.42 36.85
N THR A 503 34.81 -11.56 38.13
CA THR A 503 36.07 -11.02 38.66
C THR A 503 37.26 -11.87 38.14
N SER A 504 38.21 -11.27 37.52
CA SER A 504 39.40 -11.96 36.98
C SER A 504 40.15 -12.71 38.11
N GLY A 505 40.49 -13.97 37.84
CA GLY A 505 41.30 -14.81 38.74
C GLY A 505 40.52 -15.60 39.79
N ASP A 506 39.20 -15.58 39.84
CA ASP A 506 38.36 -16.24 40.85
C ASP A 506 37.68 -17.54 40.38
N HIS A 507 37.86 -17.98 39.12
CA HIS A 507 37.22 -19.18 38.58
C HIS A 507 37.41 -20.45 39.44
N ALA A 508 38.55 -20.64 40.06
CA ALA A 508 38.79 -21.79 40.93
C ALA A 508 38.00 -21.71 42.22
N LEU A 509 37.89 -20.52 42.83
CA LEU A 509 37.09 -20.29 44.04
C LEU A 509 35.59 -20.52 43.77
N ARG A 510 35.07 -20.01 42.70
CA ARG A 510 33.67 -20.22 42.27
C ARG A 510 33.38 -21.70 42.06
N ALA A 511 34.26 -22.44 41.40
CA ALA A 511 34.13 -23.87 41.15
C ALA A 511 34.11 -24.68 42.48
N VAL A 512 35.00 -24.38 43.42
CA VAL A 512 35.05 -25.09 44.72
C VAL A 512 33.84 -24.76 45.59
N ARG A 513 33.40 -23.51 45.64
CA ARG A 513 32.17 -23.12 46.34
C ARG A 513 30.92 -23.79 45.72
N CYS A 514 30.84 -23.81 44.37
CA CYS A 514 29.80 -24.53 43.65
C CYS A 514 29.78 -26.01 43.98
N ALA A 515 30.88 -26.69 43.83
CA ALA A 515 30.98 -28.12 44.13
C ALA A 515 30.66 -28.42 45.60
N THR A 516 31.14 -27.61 46.57
CA THR A 516 30.79 -27.73 48.00
C THR A 516 29.25 -27.63 48.18
N ARG A 517 28.61 -26.71 47.52
CA ARG A 517 27.14 -26.56 47.55
C ARG A 517 26.42 -27.75 46.92
N MET A 518 26.91 -28.30 45.81
CA MET A 518 26.34 -29.46 45.10
C MET A 518 26.42 -30.73 46.00
N VAL A 519 27.59 -31.03 46.58
CA VAL A 519 27.77 -32.23 47.43
C VAL A 519 27.05 -32.16 48.79
N THR A 520 26.65 -30.96 49.20
CA THR A 520 25.86 -30.71 50.42
C THR A 520 24.39 -30.44 50.16
N ALA A 521 23.98 -30.38 48.91
CA ALA A 521 22.58 -30.14 48.56
C ALA A 521 21.68 -31.28 49.04
N ARG A 522 20.51 -30.93 49.54
CA ARG A 522 19.47 -31.91 49.88
C ARG A 522 18.82 -32.43 48.61
N SER A 523 19.22 -33.59 48.18
CA SER A 523 18.67 -34.29 47.02
C SER A 523 18.51 -35.76 47.35
N GLN A 524 17.76 -36.47 46.54
CA GLN A 524 17.61 -37.93 46.66
C GLN A 524 18.90 -38.70 46.30
N PHE A 525 19.83 -38.00 45.63
CA PHE A 525 21.11 -38.60 45.23
C PHE A 525 22.28 -37.96 45.99
N GLN A 526 23.32 -38.76 46.20
CA GLN A 526 24.59 -38.26 46.72
C GLN A 526 25.51 -37.98 45.56
N THR A 527 26.10 -36.75 45.54
CA THR A 527 26.98 -36.28 44.50
C THR A 527 28.43 -36.42 44.90
N GLY A 528 29.27 -36.96 44.00
CA GLY A 528 30.74 -36.86 44.06
C GLY A 528 31.22 -35.75 43.15
N ALA A 529 32.31 -35.06 43.54
CA ALA A 529 32.87 -33.97 42.76
C ALA A 529 34.40 -34.04 42.63
N GLY A 530 34.92 -33.82 41.41
CA GLY A 530 36.35 -33.72 41.12
C GLY A 530 36.68 -32.38 40.44
N ILE A 531 37.68 -31.64 40.96
CA ILE A 531 37.99 -30.31 40.49
C ILE A 531 39.46 -30.20 40.10
N HIS A 532 39.74 -29.71 38.90
CA HIS A 532 41.11 -29.40 38.48
C HIS A 532 41.16 -28.09 37.70
N THR A 533 42.21 -27.30 37.99
CA THR A 533 42.50 -26.04 37.33
C THR A 533 43.71 -26.19 36.41
N GLY A 534 43.61 -25.75 35.18
CA GLY A 534 44.72 -25.78 34.21
C GLY A 534 44.30 -25.37 32.80
N PRO A 535 45.27 -25.41 31.86
CA PRO A 535 44.98 -25.03 30.47
C PRO A 535 44.12 -26.08 29.78
N ALA A 536 43.08 -25.60 29.06
CA ALA A 536 42.25 -26.41 28.21
C ALA A 536 41.95 -25.66 26.89
N VAL A 537 41.41 -26.37 25.90
CA VAL A 537 40.96 -25.81 24.64
C VAL A 537 39.46 -25.89 24.55
N VAL A 538 38.84 -24.75 24.37
CA VAL A 538 37.37 -24.64 24.17
C VAL A 538 37.08 -24.37 22.71
N GLY A 539 36.16 -25.07 22.10
CA GLY A 539 35.81 -24.82 20.70
C GLY A 539 34.90 -25.87 20.10
N ASN A 540 34.61 -25.66 18.83
CA ASN A 540 33.81 -26.59 18.02
C ASN A 540 34.63 -27.78 17.58
N VAL A 541 34.23 -28.97 17.96
CA VAL A 541 34.89 -30.24 17.63
C VAL A 541 33.93 -31.17 16.91
N GLY A 542 34.33 -31.72 15.79
CA GLY A 542 33.49 -32.65 15.04
C GLY A 542 33.67 -32.57 13.53
N SER A 543 32.64 -32.89 12.83
CA SER A 543 32.57 -32.85 11.36
C SER A 543 31.46 -31.90 10.90
N ALA A 544 31.42 -31.58 9.60
CA ALA A 544 30.33 -30.77 9.01
C ALA A 544 28.92 -31.36 9.23
N ALA A 545 28.81 -32.68 9.49
CA ALA A 545 27.54 -33.34 9.74
C ALA A 545 27.13 -33.35 11.24
N LYS A 546 28.11 -33.26 12.16
CA LYS A 546 27.87 -33.24 13.60
C LYS A 546 29.00 -32.50 14.29
N MET A 547 28.73 -31.39 14.88
CA MET A 547 29.65 -30.61 15.71
C MET A 547 29.15 -30.54 17.15
N GLU A 548 30.08 -30.46 18.06
CA GLU A 548 29.83 -30.29 19.48
C GLU A 548 30.77 -29.21 20.02
N PHE A 549 30.21 -28.23 20.71
CA PHE A 549 31.02 -27.25 21.43
C PHE A 549 31.46 -27.87 22.75
N THR A 550 32.75 -28.03 22.91
CA THR A 550 33.26 -28.79 24.06
C THR A 550 34.63 -28.28 24.51
N VAL A 551 35.01 -28.74 25.68
CA VAL A 551 36.33 -28.48 26.26
C VAL A 551 37.21 -29.73 26.11
N LEU A 552 38.42 -29.55 25.59
CA LEU A 552 39.39 -30.62 25.44
C LEU A 552 40.67 -30.29 26.16
N GLY A 553 41.30 -31.32 26.70
CA GLY A 553 42.60 -31.19 27.33
C GLY A 553 42.85 -32.17 28.48
N ASP A 554 44.06 -32.28 28.88
CA ASP A 554 44.45 -33.10 30.02
C ASP A 554 43.78 -32.65 31.31
N THR A 555 43.46 -31.35 31.43
CA THR A 555 42.71 -30.72 32.52
C THR A 555 41.36 -31.36 32.71
N VAL A 556 40.63 -31.66 31.63
CA VAL A 556 39.29 -32.29 31.65
C VAL A 556 39.40 -33.74 32.16
N ASN A 557 40.39 -34.48 31.62
CA ASN A 557 40.61 -35.87 31.94
C ASN A 557 41.00 -36.03 33.43
N LEU A 558 41.80 -35.07 33.96
CA LEU A 558 42.23 -35.11 35.33
C LEU A 558 41.08 -34.83 36.29
N ALA A 559 40.19 -33.86 36.01
CA ALA A 559 39.01 -33.57 36.82
C ALA A 559 38.05 -34.81 36.92
N SER A 560 37.84 -35.50 35.79
CA SER A 560 37.04 -36.73 35.74
C SER A 560 37.67 -37.84 36.63
N ARG A 561 38.97 -38.00 36.57
CA ARG A 561 39.68 -39.00 37.42
C ARG A 561 39.63 -38.68 38.89
N LEU A 562 39.73 -37.41 39.28
CA LEU A 562 39.56 -36.96 40.65
C LEU A 562 38.13 -37.29 41.20
N GLU A 563 37.11 -37.15 40.35
CA GLU A 563 35.78 -37.55 40.75
C GLU A 563 35.78 -39.03 41.17
N SER A 564 36.33 -39.91 40.33
CA SER A 564 36.37 -41.36 40.62
C SER A 564 37.18 -41.72 41.87
N LEU A 565 38.30 -40.98 42.11
CA LEU A 565 39.14 -41.20 43.31
C LEU A 565 38.48 -40.87 44.65
N ASN A 566 37.36 -40.09 44.63
CA ASN A 566 36.60 -39.84 45.84
C ASN A 566 36.17 -41.14 46.55
N LYS A 567 35.91 -42.24 45.79
CA LYS A 567 35.53 -43.54 46.36
C LYS A 567 36.66 -44.14 47.20
N GLU A 568 37.90 -44.03 46.72
CA GLU A 568 39.07 -44.59 47.38
C GLU A 568 39.45 -43.78 48.62
N HIS A 569 39.31 -42.43 48.52
CA HIS A 569 39.64 -41.52 49.61
C HIS A 569 38.47 -41.26 50.59
N HIS A 570 37.35 -41.92 50.40
CA HIS A 570 36.11 -41.73 51.23
C HIS A 570 35.69 -40.26 51.37
N THR A 571 35.83 -39.49 50.30
CA THR A 571 35.49 -38.06 50.23
C THR A 571 34.33 -37.82 49.30
N LYS A 572 33.71 -36.63 49.37
CA LYS A 572 32.64 -36.19 48.47
C LYS A 572 33.19 -35.21 47.40
N LEU A 573 34.31 -34.57 47.70
CA LEU A 573 34.96 -33.59 46.83
C LEU A 573 36.47 -33.77 46.89
N LEU A 574 37.10 -33.89 45.73
CA LEU A 574 38.56 -33.86 45.58
C LEU A 574 38.99 -32.75 44.62
N MET A 575 40.08 -32.09 44.96
CA MET A 575 40.73 -31.10 44.09
C MET A 575 42.26 -31.30 44.07
N THR A 576 42.89 -30.82 43.05
CA THR A 576 44.36 -30.84 42.92
C THR A 576 45.02 -29.67 43.63
N GLY A 577 46.35 -29.77 43.89
CA GLY A 577 47.14 -28.68 44.40
C GLY A 577 47.12 -27.44 43.48
N ALA A 578 46.98 -27.64 42.17
CA ALA A 578 46.81 -26.53 41.21
C ALA A 578 45.50 -25.72 41.42
N THR A 579 44.44 -26.37 41.84
CA THR A 579 43.18 -25.69 42.23
C THR A 579 43.35 -25.06 43.62
N GLN A 580 43.87 -25.80 44.55
CA GLN A 580 44.05 -25.36 45.94
C GLN A 580 44.89 -24.08 46.05
N SER A 581 46.00 -23.98 45.30
CA SER A 581 46.89 -22.80 45.31
C SER A 581 46.22 -21.49 44.83
N ARG A 582 45.07 -21.57 44.17
CA ARG A 582 44.27 -20.42 43.71
C ARG A 582 43.14 -20.00 44.67
N LEU A 583 42.93 -20.75 45.75
CA LEU A 583 41.84 -20.46 46.68
C LEU A 583 42.19 -19.41 47.74
N GLY A 584 43.48 -19.13 47.91
CA GLY A 584 43.97 -18.24 48.96
C GLY A 584 43.56 -18.72 50.35
N SER A 585 43.15 -17.81 51.21
CA SER A 585 42.63 -18.10 52.56
C SER A 585 41.09 -18.24 52.65
N GLU A 586 40.41 -18.20 51.51
CA GLU A 586 38.93 -18.14 51.45
C GLU A 586 38.24 -19.49 51.72
N VAL A 587 38.93 -20.58 51.52
CA VAL A 587 38.44 -21.93 51.73
C VAL A 587 39.45 -22.73 52.52
N GLU A 588 39.09 -23.22 53.70
CA GLU A 588 39.91 -24.11 54.50
C GLU A 588 39.96 -25.50 53.85
N THR A 589 41.15 -25.95 53.48
CA THR A 589 41.41 -27.21 52.77
C THR A 589 42.21 -28.18 53.63
N LEU A 590 41.90 -29.48 53.48
CA LEU A 590 42.68 -30.55 54.09
C LEU A 590 43.52 -31.28 53.05
N HIS A 591 44.80 -31.40 53.26
CA HIS A 591 45.72 -32.18 52.44
C HIS A 591 45.55 -33.68 52.72
N LEU A 592 45.30 -34.46 51.68
CA LEU A 592 45.04 -35.91 51.76
C LEU A 592 46.25 -36.74 51.32
N GLY A 593 47.37 -36.10 50.96
CA GLY A 593 48.57 -36.76 50.48
C GLY A 593 48.66 -36.78 48.96
N GLN A 594 49.52 -37.62 48.45
CA GLN A 594 49.77 -37.77 47.01
C GLN A 594 49.16 -39.08 46.51
N ALA A 595 48.55 -39.02 45.35
CA ALA A 595 48.00 -40.22 44.70
C ALA A 595 48.54 -40.37 43.27
N PRO A 596 48.89 -41.57 42.82
CA PRO A 596 49.20 -41.83 41.41
C PRO A 596 47.90 -41.76 40.59
N VAL A 597 47.91 -40.93 39.54
CA VAL A 597 46.77 -40.83 38.63
C VAL A 597 47.20 -41.37 37.26
N ARG A 598 46.43 -42.30 36.72
CA ARG A 598 46.70 -42.93 35.43
C ARG A 598 46.99 -41.89 34.36
N GLY A 599 48.14 -41.98 33.65
CA GLY A 599 48.52 -41.06 32.62
C GLY A 599 49.27 -39.79 33.09
N LYS A 600 49.64 -39.70 34.37
CA LYS A 600 50.58 -38.72 34.91
C LYS A 600 51.85 -39.41 35.32
N ALA A 601 53.01 -38.81 35.01
CA ALA A 601 54.30 -39.35 35.32
C ALA A 601 54.64 -39.17 36.82
N LEU A 602 54.09 -38.16 37.47
CA LEU A 602 54.31 -37.84 38.87
C LEU A 602 52.98 -37.94 39.67
N PRO A 603 53.04 -38.38 40.93
CA PRO A 603 51.88 -38.35 41.82
C PRO A 603 51.35 -36.90 41.97
N ILE A 604 50.03 -36.77 42.18
CA ILE A 604 49.34 -35.49 42.27
C ILE A 604 48.92 -35.25 43.71
N GLU A 605 49.19 -34.03 44.22
CA GLU A 605 48.72 -33.56 45.50
C GLU A 605 47.17 -33.47 45.50
N LEU A 606 46.55 -34.14 46.48
CA LEU A 606 45.09 -34.17 46.63
C LEU A 606 44.66 -33.37 47.87
N TYR A 607 43.62 -32.57 47.65
CA TYR A 607 42.98 -31.76 48.69
C TYR A 607 41.49 -31.94 48.67
N THR A 608 40.88 -31.74 49.87
CA THR A 608 39.42 -31.64 50.02
C THR A 608 39.08 -30.39 50.86
N VAL A 609 37.82 -29.99 50.88
CA VAL A 609 37.35 -28.89 51.74
C VAL A 609 37.21 -29.43 53.19
N ALA A 610 37.86 -28.77 54.15
CA ALA A 610 37.91 -29.26 55.54
C ALA A 610 36.53 -29.47 56.18
N SER A 611 35.55 -28.63 55.89
CA SER A 611 34.19 -28.73 56.40
C SER A 611 33.39 -29.94 55.87
N LEU A 612 33.89 -30.62 54.83
CA LEU A 612 33.24 -31.83 54.26
C LEU A 612 33.78 -33.14 54.85
N VAL A 613 34.85 -33.07 55.60
CA VAL A 613 35.40 -34.24 56.30
C VAL A 613 34.63 -34.47 57.60
N VAL A 614 33.84 -35.51 57.60
CA VAL A 614 33.18 -35.98 58.89
C VAL A 614 34.32 -36.37 59.80
N LYS A 615 34.50 -35.68 60.94
CA LYS A 615 35.34 -36.18 62.07
C LYS A 615 34.79 -37.55 62.48
N ALA A 616 35.45 -38.62 62.05
CA ALA A 616 35.22 -39.92 62.66
C ALA A 616 35.40 -39.72 64.16
N ALA A 617 34.36 -40.00 64.94
CA ALA A 617 34.41 -39.94 66.35
C ALA A 617 35.57 -40.88 66.82
N VAL A 618 36.60 -40.29 67.37
CA VAL A 618 37.57 -41.01 68.17
C VAL A 618 36.81 -41.41 69.41
N ASN A 619 36.31 -42.64 69.39
CA ASN A 619 36.01 -43.36 70.62
C ASN A 619 37.03 -44.49 70.67
N ALA A 620 38.00 -44.27 71.52
CA ALA A 620 38.87 -45.32 72.12
C ALA A 620 38.04 -46.21 73.00
#